data_fc30dacbee06cf6f7acac7991c34b874
#
_entry.id   fc30dacbee06cf6f7acac7991c34b874
#
_cell.length_a   1.000
_cell.length_b   1.000
_cell.length_c   1.000
_cell.angle_alpha   90.00
_cell.angle_beta   90.00
_cell.angle_gamma   90.00
#
_symmetry.space_group_name_H-M   'P 1'
#
loop_
_entity.id
_entity.type
_entity.pdbx_description
1 polymer ?
#
loop_
_entity_poly.entity_id
_entity_poly.type
_entity_poly.pdbx_seq_one_letter_code
_entity_poly.pdbx_strand_id
1 'polypeptide(L)'
;MIVKHLGPVAYDLTFEAMRAFTAARDEGTADEVWLCEHPPVFTQGIAGRAGHVHDVGAVPVVQTDRGGQVTYHGPGQVVAYPLVDLRRLGVYVKEYVFRLEQALLKTLETYGVTGHRVRGEPGVYVRVDDPFGHAVLPPASAGADADPLGLLQRLRGHDLDRDPRGLGLGLLLDGRVVGRRRGHRGPR
;
A
#
# COMPACT_ATOMS: atom_id res chain seq x y z
N MET A 1 -19.54 -6.94 -2.45
CA MET A 1 -18.36 -6.38 -1.77
C MET A 1 -18.85 -5.47 -0.65
N ILE A 2 -18.27 -5.60 0.55
CA ILE A 2 -18.64 -4.83 1.75
C ILE A 2 -17.50 -3.85 2.04
N VAL A 3 -17.83 -2.58 2.33
CA VAL A 3 -16.84 -1.59 2.76
C VAL A 3 -16.99 -1.40 4.27
N LYS A 4 -15.89 -1.56 5.01
CA LYS A 4 -15.83 -1.36 6.47
C LYS A 4 -14.93 -0.17 6.80
N HIS A 5 -15.43 0.75 7.58
CA HIS A 5 -14.67 1.88 8.11
C HIS A 5 -14.25 1.54 9.53
N LEU A 6 -12.96 1.29 9.75
CA LEU A 6 -12.41 0.89 11.05
C LEU A 6 -11.95 2.09 11.89
N GLY A 7 -11.82 3.28 11.27
CA GLY A 7 -11.26 4.46 11.92
C GLY A 7 -9.78 4.31 12.29
N PRO A 8 -9.30 5.07 13.28
CA PRO A 8 -7.95 4.92 13.80
C PRO A 8 -7.81 3.59 14.55
N VAL A 9 -6.87 2.73 14.11
CA VAL A 9 -6.67 1.39 14.66
C VAL A 9 -5.20 0.98 14.61
N ALA A 10 -4.71 0.27 15.62
CA ALA A 10 -3.36 -0.26 15.64
C ALA A 10 -3.12 -1.25 14.49
N TYR A 11 -1.91 -1.19 13.90
CA TYR A 11 -1.57 -2.00 12.73
C TYR A 11 -1.63 -3.50 13.03
N ASP A 12 -1.06 -3.95 14.14
CA ASP A 12 -1.00 -5.35 14.56
C ASP A 12 -2.40 -5.96 14.70
N LEU A 13 -3.34 -5.25 15.32
CA LEU A 13 -4.72 -5.69 15.45
C LEU A 13 -5.39 -5.87 14.09
N THR A 14 -5.19 -4.91 13.19
CA THR A 14 -5.74 -4.98 11.83
C THR A 14 -5.10 -6.12 11.04
N PHE A 15 -3.79 -6.30 11.19
CA PHE A 15 -3.04 -7.36 10.54
C PHE A 15 -3.53 -8.76 10.96
N GLU A 16 -3.70 -9.01 12.25
CA GLU A 16 -4.22 -10.28 12.76
C GLU A 16 -5.69 -10.50 12.35
N ALA A 17 -6.52 -9.45 12.38
CA ALA A 17 -7.90 -9.55 11.91
C ALA A 17 -7.98 -9.90 10.41
N MET A 18 -7.13 -9.32 9.55
CA MET A 18 -7.05 -9.69 8.13
C MET A 18 -6.61 -11.14 7.93
N ARG A 19 -5.66 -11.62 8.74
CA ARG A 19 -5.23 -13.02 8.70
C ARG A 19 -6.35 -13.96 9.09
N ALA A 20 -7.05 -13.65 10.18
CA ALA A 20 -8.19 -14.44 10.65
C ALA A 20 -9.32 -14.47 9.60
N PHE A 21 -9.68 -13.32 9.04
CA PHE A 21 -10.67 -13.23 7.96
C PHE A 21 -10.26 -14.08 6.75
N THR A 22 -9.01 -13.98 6.34
CA THR A 22 -8.47 -14.74 5.21
C THR A 22 -8.48 -16.25 5.45
N ALA A 23 -8.14 -16.68 6.67
CA ALA A 23 -8.11 -18.09 7.04
C ALA A 23 -9.53 -18.69 7.15
N ALA A 24 -10.49 -17.89 7.58
CA ALA A 24 -11.87 -18.33 7.80
C ALA A 24 -12.75 -18.28 6.55
N ARG A 25 -12.30 -17.58 5.47
CA ARG A 25 -13.14 -17.38 4.29
C ARG A 25 -13.36 -18.67 3.50
N ASP A 26 -14.55 -18.79 2.97
CA ASP A 26 -15.01 -19.86 2.07
C ASP A 26 -15.55 -19.30 0.75
N GLU A 27 -16.20 -20.14 -0.06
CA GLU A 27 -16.79 -19.71 -1.34
C GLU A 27 -17.94 -18.72 -1.19
N GLY A 28 -18.66 -18.78 -0.06
CA GLY A 28 -19.78 -17.88 0.26
C GLY A 28 -19.36 -16.56 0.88
N THR A 29 -18.11 -16.46 1.33
CA THR A 29 -17.61 -15.27 2.02
C THR A 29 -17.53 -14.06 1.09
N ALA A 30 -18.24 -12.99 1.43
CA ALA A 30 -18.21 -11.74 0.66
C ALA A 30 -16.81 -11.11 0.66
N ASP A 31 -16.45 -10.45 -0.45
CA ASP A 31 -15.24 -9.62 -0.50
C ASP A 31 -15.46 -8.36 0.32
N GLU A 32 -14.41 -7.93 1.00
CA GLU A 32 -14.42 -6.75 1.85
C GLU A 32 -13.31 -5.77 1.45
N VAL A 33 -13.55 -4.48 1.71
CA VAL A 33 -12.52 -3.42 1.71
C VAL A 33 -12.56 -2.77 3.07
N TRP A 34 -11.45 -2.82 3.81
CA TRP A 34 -11.33 -2.17 5.10
C TRP A 34 -10.59 -0.85 4.94
N LEU A 35 -11.18 0.22 5.41
CA LEU A 35 -10.60 1.56 5.41
C LEU A 35 -10.24 1.95 6.83
N CYS A 36 -9.01 2.35 7.06
CA CYS A 36 -8.53 2.74 8.38
C CYS A 36 -7.41 3.77 8.30
N GLU A 37 -7.02 4.28 9.46
CA GLU A 37 -5.77 4.99 9.71
C GLU A 37 -4.99 4.25 10.78
N HIS A 38 -3.65 4.29 10.70
CA HIS A 38 -2.80 3.71 11.73
C HIS A 38 -2.05 4.80 12.51
N PRO A 39 -1.84 4.62 13.82
CA PRO A 39 -0.80 5.34 14.53
C PRO A 39 0.56 5.17 13.84
N PRO A 40 1.55 6.03 14.12
CA PRO A 40 2.88 5.91 13.52
C PRO A 40 3.45 4.49 13.64
N VAL A 41 3.72 3.84 12.53
CA VAL A 41 4.29 2.49 12.46
C VAL A 41 5.05 2.29 11.15
N PHE A 42 6.19 1.61 11.21
CA PHE A 42 6.87 1.07 10.03
C PHE A 42 6.49 -0.39 9.84
N THR A 43 6.08 -0.77 8.64
CA THR A 43 5.89 -2.17 8.28
C THR A 43 7.01 -2.62 7.37
N GLN A 44 7.65 -3.74 7.70
CA GLN A 44 8.73 -4.33 6.92
C GLN A 44 8.23 -5.57 6.21
N GLY A 45 8.23 -5.55 4.87
CA GLY A 45 7.86 -6.67 4.04
C GLY A 45 9.00 -7.70 3.90
N ILE A 46 8.75 -8.79 3.17
CA ILE A 46 9.71 -9.91 3.00
C ILE A 46 11.00 -9.52 2.28
N ALA A 47 11.00 -8.46 1.48
CA ALA A 47 12.20 -7.91 0.83
C ALA A 47 12.91 -6.86 1.69
N GLY A 48 12.40 -6.57 2.89
CA GLY A 48 13.00 -5.62 3.81
C GLY A 48 14.33 -6.14 4.39
N ARG A 49 15.29 -5.24 4.50
CA ARG A 49 16.60 -5.50 5.13
C ARG A 49 16.75 -4.60 6.33
N ALA A 50 17.50 -5.06 7.35
CA ALA A 50 17.80 -4.25 8.54
C ALA A 50 18.38 -2.87 8.19
N GLY A 51 19.20 -2.80 7.12
CA GLY A 51 19.76 -1.55 6.62
C GLY A 51 18.76 -0.57 5.96
N HIS A 52 17.49 -0.95 5.80
CA HIS A 52 16.44 -0.04 5.29
C HIS A 52 15.69 0.70 6.41
N VAL A 53 15.99 0.36 7.67
CA VAL A 53 15.31 0.93 8.84
C VAL A 53 16.37 1.65 9.67
N HIS A 54 16.55 2.94 9.38
CA HIS A 54 17.49 3.79 10.10
C HIS A 54 16.73 4.80 10.93
N ASP A 55 17.19 5.05 12.13
CA ASP A 55 16.75 6.13 13.01
C ASP A 55 15.23 6.32 13.14
N VAL A 56 14.54 5.21 13.38
CA VAL A 56 13.07 5.20 13.52
C VAL A 56 12.57 5.84 14.82
N GLY A 57 13.47 6.21 15.71
CA GLY A 57 13.13 6.77 17.02
C GLY A 57 12.25 5.80 17.83
N ALA A 58 11.15 6.33 18.38
CA ALA A 58 10.18 5.54 19.14
C ALA A 58 9.09 4.87 18.28
N VAL A 59 9.14 5.03 16.94
CA VAL A 59 8.13 4.45 16.05
C VAL A 59 8.35 2.93 15.93
N PRO A 60 7.34 2.10 16.22
CA PRO A 60 7.49 0.65 16.15
C PRO A 60 7.72 0.17 14.70
N VAL A 61 8.51 -0.90 14.57
CA VAL A 61 8.74 -1.61 13.31
C VAL A 61 8.10 -2.99 13.39
N VAL A 62 7.14 -3.27 12.51
CA VAL A 62 6.42 -4.53 12.47
C VAL A 62 6.84 -5.35 11.26
N GLN A 63 7.33 -6.57 11.50
CA GLN A 63 7.63 -7.51 10.42
C GLN A 63 6.34 -8.10 9.87
N THR A 64 6.20 -8.09 8.53
CA THR A 64 5.01 -8.59 7.84
C THR A 64 5.38 -9.59 6.74
N ASP A 65 4.38 -10.31 6.25
CA ASP A 65 4.51 -11.26 5.13
C ASP A 65 4.10 -10.65 3.77
N ARG A 66 3.87 -9.32 3.71
CA ARG A 66 3.60 -8.62 2.45
C ARG A 66 4.85 -8.54 1.56
N GLY A 67 4.65 -8.31 0.28
CA GLY A 67 5.73 -7.96 -0.64
C GLY A 67 6.33 -6.58 -0.34
N GLY A 68 7.44 -6.28 -1.00
CA GLY A 68 8.13 -4.99 -0.86
C GLY A 68 9.01 -4.88 0.38
N GLN A 69 9.55 -3.69 0.59
CA GLN A 69 10.52 -3.37 1.65
C GLN A 69 9.83 -2.74 2.85
N VAL A 70 10.25 -1.53 3.26
CA VAL A 70 9.72 -0.80 4.40
C VAL A 70 8.68 0.21 3.95
N THR A 71 7.64 0.36 4.74
CA THR A 71 6.60 1.37 4.55
C THR A 71 6.27 2.02 5.87
N TYR A 72 6.09 3.34 5.85
CA TYR A 72 5.59 4.10 6.97
C TYR A 72 4.08 4.30 6.87
N HIS A 73 3.39 4.11 8.00
CA HIS A 73 2.00 4.52 8.17
C HIS A 73 1.91 5.53 9.32
N GLY A 74 0.97 6.46 9.21
CA GLY A 74 0.76 7.48 10.25
C GLY A 74 -0.56 8.23 10.09
N PRO A 75 -0.90 9.09 11.06
CA PRO A 75 -2.12 9.89 11.05
C PRO A 75 -2.26 10.72 9.77
N GLY A 76 -3.49 10.82 9.25
CA GLY A 76 -3.79 11.49 7.98
C GLY A 76 -3.57 10.62 6.74
N GLN A 77 -3.03 9.40 6.89
CA GLN A 77 -2.91 8.45 5.79
C GLN A 77 -4.11 7.49 5.79
N VAL A 78 -4.94 7.56 4.77
CA VAL A 78 -6.01 6.56 4.57
C VAL A 78 -5.38 5.27 4.03
N VAL A 79 -5.56 4.18 4.76
CA VAL A 79 -5.12 2.85 4.35
C VAL A 79 -6.34 2.03 3.94
N ALA A 80 -6.29 1.43 2.75
CA ALA A 80 -7.32 0.55 2.25
C ALA A 80 -6.78 -0.88 2.13
N TYR A 81 -7.44 -1.82 2.77
CA TYR A 81 -7.15 -3.26 2.69
C TYR A 81 -8.23 -3.98 1.89
N PRO A 82 -8.03 -4.22 0.60
CA PRO A 82 -8.96 -5.01 -0.19
C PRO A 82 -8.74 -6.52 0.05
N LEU A 83 -9.70 -7.13 0.72
CA LEU A 83 -9.75 -8.57 1.02
C LEU A 83 -10.64 -9.26 -0.02
N VAL A 84 -10.07 -9.55 -1.17
CA VAL A 84 -10.79 -9.95 -2.38
C VAL A 84 -10.35 -11.33 -2.85
N ASP A 85 -11.30 -12.14 -3.31
CA ASP A 85 -11.01 -13.41 -3.97
C ASP A 85 -10.75 -13.20 -5.46
N LEU A 86 -9.47 -13.18 -5.86
CA LEU A 86 -9.07 -12.97 -7.24
C LEU A 86 -9.49 -14.07 -8.19
N ARG A 87 -9.70 -15.32 -7.71
CA ARG A 87 -10.20 -16.41 -8.53
C ARG A 87 -11.65 -16.18 -8.90
N ARG A 88 -12.47 -15.75 -7.94
CA ARG A 88 -13.87 -15.38 -8.18
C ARG A 88 -13.98 -14.19 -9.13
N LEU A 89 -13.05 -13.24 -9.07
CA LEU A 89 -12.97 -12.14 -10.03
C LEU A 89 -12.43 -12.55 -11.41
N GLY A 90 -11.83 -13.72 -11.54
CA GLY A 90 -11.23 -14.19 -12.80
C GLY A 90 -10.01 -13.36 -13.23
N VAL A 91 -9.28 -12.74 -12.29
CA VAL A 91 -8.12 -11.89 -12.57
C VAL A 91 -6.86 -12.40 -11.89
N TYR A 92 -5.70 -12.11 -12.49
CA TYR A 92 -4.39 -12.36 -11.90
C TYR A 92 -3.93 -11.17 -11.06
N VAL A 93 -2.98 -11.41 -10.17
CA VAL A 93 -2.40 -10.39 -9.27
C VAL A 93 -1.97 -9.14 -10.00
N LYS A 94 -1.22 -9.27 -11.10
CA LYS A 94 -0.72 -8.13 -11.89
C LYS A 94 -1.85 -7.28 -12.44
N GLU A 95 -2.91 -7.93 -12.95
CA GLU A 95 -4.09 -7.20 -13.43
C GLU A 95 -4.83 -6.52 -12.29
N TYR A 96 -4.93 -7.19 -11.15
CA TYR A 96 -5.55 -6.60 -9.97
C TYR A 96 -4.80 -5.35 -9.49
N VAL A 97 -3.48 -5.42 -9.37
CA VAL A 97 -2.64 -4.25 -9.04
C VAL A 97 -2.86 -3.13 -10.05
N PHE A 98 -2.86 -3.43 -11.34
CA PHE A 98 -3.14 -2.44 -12.38
C PHE A 98 -4.49 -1.75 -12.20
N ARG A 99 -5.55 -2.52 -11.86
CA ARG A 99 -6.89 -1.96 -11.58
C ARG A 99 -6.92 -1.07 -10.35
N LEU A 100 -6.16 -1.43 -9.31
CA LEU A 100 -6.02 -0.61 -8.11
C LEU A 100 -5.27 0.70 -8.41
N GLU A 101 -4.18 0.64 -9.15
CA GLU A 101 -3.49 1.84 -9.63
C GLU A 101 -4.39 2.73 -10.48
N GLN A 102 -5.23 2.12 -11.35
CA GLN A 102 -6.19 2.87 -12.14
C GLN A 102 -7.24 3.58 -11.28
N ALA A 103 -7.72 2.93 -10.22
CA ALA A 103 -8.64 3.55 -9.27
C ALA A 103 -7.99 4.75 -8.56
N LEU A 104 -6.70 4.62 -8.19
CA LEU A 104 -5.93 5.71 -7.61
C LEU A 104 -5.74 6.88 -8.55
N LEU A 105 -5.37 6.62 -9.80
CA LEU A 105 -5.21 7.66 -10.82
C LEU A 105 -6.50 8.46 -10.97
N LYS A 106 -7.65 7.77 -11.07
CA LYS A 106 -8.96 8.43 -11.14
C LYS A 106 -9.28 9.23 -9.89
N THR A 107 -8.90 8.73 -8.71
CA THR A 107 -9.11 9.46 -7.46
C THR A 107 -8.26 10.73 -7.43
N LEU A 108 -6.98 10.65 -7.80
CA LEU A 108 -6.10 11.82 -7.86
C LEU A 108 -6.63 12.88 -8.84
N GLU A 109 -7.13 12.45 -10.01
CA GLU A 109 -7.76 13.34 -11.00
C GLU A 109 -8.90 14.16 -10.39
N THR A 110 -9.70 13.60 -9.47
CA THR A 110 -10.80 14.34 -8.82
C THR A 110 -10.30 15.47 -7.92
N TYR A 111 -9.03 15.40 -7.48
CA TYR A 111 -8.35 16.44 -6.72
C TYR A 111 -7.45 17.34 -7.60
N GLY A 112 -7.51 17.18 -8.91
CA GLY A 112 -6.66 17.92 -9.84
C GLY A 112 -5.19 17.49 -9.84
N VAL A 113 -4.87 16.36 -9.19
CA VAL A 113 -3.49 15.86 -9.10
C VAL A 113 -3.22 14.85 -10.21
N THR A 114 -2.11 15.02 -10.92
CA THR A 114 -1.69 14.10 -11.97
C THR A 114 -0.84 12.98 -11.41
N GLY A 115 -1.40 11.76 -11.41
CA GLY A 115 -0.68 10.55 -11.04
C GLY A 115 -0.03 9.87 -12.24
N HIS A 116 1.08 9.19 -12.02
CA HIS A 116 1.85 8.49 -13.05
C HIS A 116 2.13 7.05 -12.62
N ARG A 117 2.18 6.14 -13.61
CA ARG A 117 2.79 4.82 -13.46
C ARG A 117 4.24 4.88 -13.90
N VAL A 118 5.12 4.23 -13.16
CA VAL A 118 6.53 4.06 -13.52
C VAL A 118 6.76 2.61 -13.93
N ARG A 119 7.38 2.39 -15.09
CA ARG A 119 7.63 1.04 -15.58
C ARG A 119 8.58 0.28 -14.67
N GLY A 120 8.12 -0.88 -14.20
CA GLY A 120 8.88 -1.73 -13.27
C GLY A 120 8.65 -1.42 -11.79
N GLU A 121 8.02 -0.31 -11.47
CA GLU A 121 7.72 0.13 -10.10
C GLU A 121 6.22 0.10 -9.86
N PRO A 122 5.68 -0.88 -9.10
CA PRO A 122 4.27 -0.91 -8.75
C PRO A 122 3.88 0.31 -7.92
N GLY A 123 2.73 0.90 -8.24
CA GLY A 123 2.20 2.05 -7.51
C GLY A 123 1.86 3.23 -8.41
N VAL A 124 1.40 4.30 -7.79
CA VAL A 124 1.12 5.59 -8.44
C VAL A 124 2.00 6.66 -7.84
N TYR A 125 2.67 7.38 -8.69
CA TYR A 125 3.66 8.40 -8.33
C TYR A 125 3.15 9.77 -8.72
N VAL A 126 3.44 10.77 -7.91
CA VAL A 126 3.14 12.18 -8.17
C VAL A 126 4.46 12.95 -8.19
N ARG A 127 4.61 13.86 -9.15
CA ARG A 127 5.76 14.76 -9.17
C ARG A 127 5.59 15.79 -8.07
N VAL A 128 6.56 15.85 -7.17
CA VAL A 128 6.53 16.79 -6.03
C VAL A 128 6.75 18.23 -6.49
N ASP A 129 7.59 18.41 -7.52
CA ASP A 129 7.94 19.70 -8.15
C ASP A 129 6.83 20.24 -9.06
N ASP A 130 5.98 19.35 -9.59
CA ASP A 130 4.87 19.71 -10.48
C ASP A 130 3.74 18.68 -10.36
N PRO A 131 2.94 18.69 -9.29
CA PRO A 131 1.90 17.68 -9.05
C PRO A 131 0.73 17.78 -10.02
N PHE A 132 0.63 18.86 -10.78
CA PHE A 132 -0.41 19.10 -11.78
C PHE A 132 0.09 18.91 -13.22
N GLY A 133 1.38 18.72 -13.39
CA GLY A 133 2.00 18.55 -14.71
C GLY A 133 1.72 17.18 -15.32
N HIS A 134 1.60 17.13 -16.63
CA HIS A 134 1.36 15.89 -17.39
C HIS A 134 2.63 15.27 -17.98
N ALA A 135 3.82 15.79 -17.62
CA ALA A 135 5.07 15.20 -18.09
C ALA A 135 5.25 13.78 -17.52
N VAL A 136 5.52 12.82 -18.39
CA VAL A 136 5.72 11.42 -18.01
C VAL A 136 6.98 11.30 -17.15
N LEU A 137 6.89 10.60 -16.02
CA LEU A 137 8.06 10.28 -15.22
C LEU A 137 9.00 9.35 -15.98
N PRO A 138 10.31 9.60 -15.96
CA PRO A 138 11.27 8.66 -16.55
C PRO A 138 11.18 7.31 -15.82
N PRO A 139 11.49 6.19 -16.52
CA PRO A 139 11.60 4.91 -15.85
C PRO A 139 12.68 5.00 -14.75
N ALA A 140 12.42 4.35 -13.61
CA ALA A 140 13.42 4.26 -12.55
C ALA A 140 14.71 3.68 -13.15
N SER A 141 15.84 4.37 -12.99
CA SER A 141 17.12 3.85 -13.39
C SER A 141 17.42 2.61 -12.55
N ALA A 142 17.65 1.47 -13.21
CA ALA A 142 18.09 0.26 -12.55
C ALA A 142 19.42 0.57 -11.82
N GLY A 143 19.39 0.70 -10.51
CA GLY A 143 20.60 0.96 -9.71
C GLY A 143 20.53 2.15 -8.75
N ALA A 144 19.53 2.99 -8.80
CA ALA A 144 19.30 3.93 -7.69
C ALA A 144 18.59 3.16 -6.57
N ASP A 145 19.28 2.95 -5.44
CA ASP A 145 18.61 2.63 -4.19
C ASP A 145 17.58 3.73 -3.97
N ALA A 146 16.33 3.44 -4.35
CA ALA A 146 15.24 4.36 -4.14
C ALA A 146 15.13 4.51 -2.63
N ASP A 147 15.63 5.61 -2.11
CA ASP A 147 15.51 5.98 -0.70
C ASP A 147 14.07 6.44 -0.46
N PRO A 148 13.16 5.54 0.00
CA PRO A 148 11.77 5.90 0.27
C PRO A 148 11.67 6.91 1.42
N LEU A 149 12.69 6.95 2.29
CA LEU A 149 12.79 7.89 3.41
C LEU A 149 13.22 9.29 2.94
N GLY A 150 14.07 9.37 1.93
CA GLY A 150 14.43 10.65 1.32
C GLY A 150 13.26 11.35 0.66
N LEU A 151 12.32 10.60 0.10
CA LEU A 151 11.07 11.14 -0.43
C LEU A 151 10.18 11.68 0.69
N LEU A 152 10.04 10.96 1.81
CA LEU A 152 9.27 11.39 2.98
C LEU A 152 9.93 12.58 3.70
N GLN A 153 11.27 12.65 3.75
CA GLN A 153 11.99 13.79 4.31
C GLN A 153 11.85 15.04 3.43
N ARG A 154 11.83 14.90 2.09
CA ARG A 154 11.56 16.01 1.18
C ARG A 154 10.13 16.52 1.28
N LEU A 155 9.16 15.63 1.52
CA LEU A 155 7.78 16.01 1.79
C LEU A 155 7.61 16.74 3.13
N ARG A 156 8.43 16.43 4.15
CA ARG A 156 8.46 17.16 5.42
C ARG A 156 9.12 18.55 5.34
N GLY A 157 9.98 18.78 4.37
CA GLY A 157 10.71 20.05 4.20
C GLY A 157 9.95 21.14 3.46
N HIS A 158 8.83 20.82 2.82
CA HIS A 158 7.97 21.81 2.18
C HIS A 158 6.67 21.98 3.00
N ASP A 159 6.65 23.04 3.80
CA ASP A 159 5.52 23.84 4.32
C ASP A 159 4.12 23.15 4.36
N LEU A 160 4.04 21.93 4.92
CA LEU A 160 2.77 21.27 5.22
C LEU A 160 2.01 21.95 6.39
N ASP A 161 2.66 22.90 7.07
CA ASP A 161 2.05 23.63 8.19
C ASP A 161 1.11 24.77 7.78
N ARG A 162 0.95 25.05 6.48
CA ARG A 162 0.14 26.19 6.01
C ARG A 162 -1.15 25.88 5.27
N ASP A 163 -1.42 24.64 4.88
CA ASP A 163 -2.70 24.27 4.26
C ASP A 163 -3.33 23.06 4.94
N PRO A 164 -4.47 23.25 5.70
CA PRO A 164 -5.20 22.15 6.30
C PRO A 164 -5.85 21.20 5.29
N ARG A 165 -5.67 21.44 3.98
CA ARG A 165 -6.13 20.58 2.87
C ARG A 165 -5.05 19.68 2.30
N GLY A 166 -3.87 19.61 2.94
CA GLY A 166 -2.78 18.72 2.58
C GLY A 166 -3.15 17.25 2.88
N LEU A 167 -4.01 16.66 2.06
CA LEU A 167 -4.31 15.23 2.08
C LEU A 167 -3.10 14.46 1.57
N GLY A 168 -2.27 13.96 2.49
CA GLY A 168 -1.29 12.95 2.18
C GLY A 168 -2.00 11.65 1.75
N LEU A 169 -2.37 11.55 0.47
CA LEU A 169 -3.01 10.35 -0.09
C LEU A 169 -1.93 9.29 -0.35
N GLY A 170 -1.47 8.63 0.70
CA GLY A 170 -0.67 7.42 0.58
C GLY A 170 -1.56 6.20 0.54
N LEU A 171 -2.08 5.81 -0.64
CA LEU A 171 -2.74 4.52 -0.79
C LEU A 171 -1.68 3.45 -0.94
N LEU A 172 -1.42 2.73 0.12
CA LEU A 172 -0.58 1.54 0.11
C LEU A 172 -1.45 0.33 -0.16
N LEU A 173 -1.10 -0.38 -1.23
CA LEU A 173 -1.72 -1.65 -1.57
C LEU A 173 -1.00 -2.76 -0.81
N ASP A 174 -1.50 -3.13 0.36
CA ASP A 174 -1.08 -4.36 1.03
C ASP A 174 -1.84 -5.54 0.40
N GLY A 175 -1.39 -5.91 -0.83
CA GLY A 175 -2.02 -6.95 -1.64
C GLY A 175 -1.71 -8.35 -1.10
N ARG A 176 -2.51 -8.84 -0.15
CA ARG A 176 -2.51 -10.26 0.20
C ARG A 176 -3.28 -11.05 -0.84
N VAL A 177 -2.55 -11.72 -1.70
CA VAL A 177 -3.11 -12.74 -2.59
C VAL A 177 -3.17 -14.05 -1.83
N VAL A 178 -4.37 -14.45 -1.44
CA VAL A 178 -4.61 -15.76 -0.83
C VAL A 178 -4.62 -16.82 -1.91
N GLY A 179 -3.45 -17.39 -2.17
CA GLY A 179 -3.32 -18.64 -2.89
C GLY A 179 -3.30 -19.80 -1.91
N ARG A 180 -4.38 -20.58 -1.77
CA ARG A 180 -4.28 -21.88 -1.11
C ARG A 180 -3.24 -22.70 -1.87
N ARG A 181 -2.09 -23.03 -1.23
CA ARG A 181 -1.18 -24.06 -1.73
C ARG A 181 -1.98 -25.37 -1.78
N ARG A 182 -2.18 -25.94 -2.96
CA ARG A 182 -2.61 -27.32 -3.08
C ARG A 182 -1.57 -28.18 -2.38
N GLY A 183 -1.97 -28.86 -1.32
CA GLY A 183 -1.15 -29.91 -0.72
C GLY A 183 -0.81 -30.91 -1.79
N HIS A 184 0.48 -31.06 -2.04
CA HIS A 184 0.99 -32.13 -2.88
C HIS A 184 0.71 -33.44 -2.13
N ARG A 185 -0.35 -34.17 -2.53
CA ARG A 185 -0.46 -35.58 -2.16
C ARG A 185 0.57 -36.31 -3.01
N GLY A 186 1.65 -36.77 -2.37
CA GLY A 186 2.58 -37.69 -2.98
C GLY A 186 1.89 -39.00 -3.38
N PRO A 187 2.39 -39.68 -4.41
CA PRO A 187 1.87 -40.96 -4.82
C PRO A 187 2.13 -42.02 -3.76
N ARG A 188 1.14 -42.93 -3.57
CA ARG A 188 1.31 -44.21 -2.88
C ARG A 188 2.06 -45.18 -3.78
#